data_82516235b87822f1cbd1c1c802ed6c74
#
_entry.id   82516235b87822f1cbd1c1c802ed6c74
#
_cell.length_a   1.000
_cell.length_b   1.000
_cell.length_c   1.000
_cell.angle_alpha   90.00
_cell.angle_beta   90.00
_cell.angle_gamma   90.00
#
_symmetry.space_group_name_H-M   'P 1'
#
loop_
_entity.id
_entity.type
_entity.pdbx_description
1 polymer ?
#
loop_
_entity_poly.entity_id
_entity_poly.type
_entity_poly.pdbx_seq_one_letter_code
_entity_poly.pdbx_strand_id
1 'polypeptide(L)'
;MIRRVHDKAGVGILLVGMPRLLFNLRGKNGDFAQLYSRIGVSSKLEVLKEADTEMIVKSVFPDSNGIWKTFHSESLGNTRRLTKLIARSVMVSDLNGVPINHDLIKETATLLII
;
A
#
# COMPACT_ATOMS: atom_id res chain seq x y z
N MET A 1 27.38 5.88 6.55
CA MET A 1 27.60 4.62 5.83
C MET A 1 26.87 4.57 4.48
N ILE A 2 25.57 4.78 4.44
CA ILE A 2 24.77 4.75 3.19
C ILE A 2 25.32 5.74 2.15
N ARG A 3 25.61 6.97 2.55
CA ARG A 3 26.18 7.97 1.67
C ARG A 3 27.51 7.51 1.06
N ARG A 4 28.37 6.88 1.87
CA ARG A 4 29.64 6.34 1.42
C ARG A 4 29.50 5.27 0.35
N VAL A 5 28.55 4.37 0.56
CA VAL A 5 28.26 3.31 -0.41
C VAL A 5 27.81 3.92 -1.73
N HIS A 6 26.90 4.88 -1.69
CA HIS A 6 26.43 5.58 -2.88
C HIS A 6 27.58 6.31 -3.59
N ASP A 7 28.36 7.09 -2.86
CA ASP A 7 29.41 7.92 -3.45
C ASP A 7 30.55 7.07 -4.03
N LYS A 8 30.92 5.97 -3.39
CA LYS A 8 32.04 5.13 -3.82
C LYS A 8 31.65 4.06 -4.83
N ALA A 9 30.50 3.44 -4.66
CA ALA A 9 30.08 2.34 -5.52
C ALA A 9 29.34 2.80 -6.79
N GLY A 10 28.87 4.05 -6.82
CA GLY A 10 28.13 4.58 -7.96
C GLY A 10 26.80 3.88 -8.19
N VAL A 11 26.18 3.34 -7.15
CA VAL A 11 24.89 2.61 -7.23
C VAL A 11 23.74 3.54 -6.85
N GLY A 12 22.54 3.23 -7.37
CA GLY A 12 21.32 3.88 -6.93
C GLY A 12 20.88 3.33 -5.58
N ILE A 13 20.33 4.20 -4.73
CA ILE A 13 19.79 3.81 -3.43
C ILE A 13 18.35 4.28 -3.34
N LEU A 14 17.45 3.36 -2.92
CA LEU A 14 16.04 3.66 -2.66
C LEU A 14 15.79 3.51 -1.16
N LEU A 15 15.31 4.58 -0.53
CA LEU A 15 14.88 4.55 0.86
C LEU A 15 13.36 4.56 0.90
N VAL A 16 12.79 3.62 1.64
CA VAL A 16 11.34 3.51 1.82
C VAL A 16 11.02 3.51 3.31
N GLY A 17 10.07 4.33 3.71
CA GLY A 17 9.70 4.41 5.12
C GLY A 17 8.48 5.25 5.36
N MET A 18 8.14 5.43 6.63
CA MET A 18 7.05 6.29 7.09
C MET A 18 7.41 7.76 6.84
N PRO A 19 6.43 8.69 6.92
CA PRO A 19 6.69 10.12 6.75
C PRO A 19 7.83 10.67 7.62
N ARG A 20 8.09 10.03 8.76
CA ARG A 20 9.21 10.36 9.63
C ARG A 20 10.58 10.20 8.97
N LEU A 21 10.68 9.35 7.93
CA LEU A 21 11.95 9.11 7.27
C LEU A 21 12.56 10.42 6.75
N LEU A 22 11.78 11.22 6.05
CA LEU A 22 12.26 12.48 5.50
C LEU A 22 12.61 13.46 6.62
N PHE A 23 11.80 13.54 7.66
CA PHE A 23 12.06 14.37 8.83
C PHE A 23 13.36 13.95 9.52
N ASN A 24 13.57 12.64 9.71
CA ASN A 24 14.79 12.11 10.32
C ASN A 24 16.02 12.41 9.48
N LEU A 25 15.90 12.33 8.15
CA LEU A 25 17.00 12.65 7.24
C LEU A 25 17.39 14.12 7.30
N ARG A 26 16.44 15.02 7.53
CA ARG A 26 16.73 16.44 7.73
C ARG A 26 17.48 16.67 9.02
N GLY A 27 17.17 15.92 10.09
CA GLY A 27 17.73 16.11 11.43
C GLY A 27 17.26 17.41 12.07
N LYS A 28 17.40 17.51 13.40
CA LYS A 28 17.02 18.73 14.14
C LYS A 28 17.95 19.90 13.86
N ASN A 29 19.23 19.61 13.70
CA ASN A 29 20.30 20.59 13.56
C ASN A 29 21.09 20.41 12.26
N GLY A 30 20.45 19.81 11.24
CA GLY A 30 21.14 19.51 9.99
C GLY A 30 22.13 18.36 10.08
N ASP A 31 21.95 17.45 11.06
CA ASP A 31 22.87 16.33 11.30
C ASP A 31 23.04 15.43 10.08
N PHE A 32 21.99 15.30 9.27
CA PHE A 32 22.00 14.48 8.07
C PHE A 32 21.87 15.31 6.79
N ALA A 33 22.24 16.59 6.85
CA ALA A 33 22.10 17.50 5.72
C ALA A 33 22.81 17.01 4.47
N GLN A 34 24.01 16.41 4.62
CA GLN A 34 24.76 15.88 3.49
C GLN A 34 24.07 14.70 2.82
N LEU A 35 23.45 13.81 3.60
CA LEU A 35 22.66 12.71 3.07
C LEU A 35 21.38 13.24 2.41
N TYR A 36 20.69 14.15 3.08
CA TYR A 36 19.49 14.78 2.56
C TYR A 36 19.73 15.48 1.22
N SER A 37 20.84 16.18 1.08
CA SER A 37 21.19 16.91 -0.15
C SER A 37 21.42 15.99 -1.35
N ARG A 38 21.64 14.69 -1.13
CA ARG A 38 21.85 13.72 -2.20
C ARG A 38 20.56 13.08 -2.70
N ILE A 39 19.43 13.41 -2.09
CA ILE A 39 18.13 12.89 -2.53
C ILE A 39 17.74 13.59 -3.82
N GLY A 40 17.74 12.84 -4.93
CA GLY A 40 17.35 13.38 -6.22
C GLY A 40 15.84 13.39 -6.43
N VAL A 41 15.15 12.38 -5.91
CA VAL A 41 13.71 12.24 -6.06
C VAL A 41 13.09 11.84 -4.73
N SER A 42 12.01 12.49 -4.37
CA SER A 42 11.22 12.16 -3.20
C SER A 42 9.75 12.03 -3.61
N SER A 43 9.11 10.96 -3.19
CA SER A 43 7.69 10.74 -3.46
C SER A 43 6.98 10.29 -2.19
N LYS A 44 5.83 10.89 -1.94
CA LYS A 44 4.97 10.53 -0.84
C LYS A 44 3.79 9.72 -1.38
N LEU A 45 3.63 8.51 -0.87
CA LEU A 45 2.49 7.67 -1.18
C LEU A 45 1.30 8.12 -0.33
N GLU A 46 0.18 8.35 -0.98
CA GLU A 46 -1.06 8.74 -0.32
C GLU A 46 -1.99 7.53 -0.16
N VAL A 47 -3.18 7.77 0.39
CA VAL A 47 -4.21 6.75 0.48
C VAL A 47 -4.59 6.25 -0.92
N LEU A 48 -5.09 5.02 -0.99
CA LEU A 48 -5.51 4.42 -2.26
C LEU A 48 -6.62 5.24 -2.92
N LYS A 49 -6.44 5.51 -4.21
CA LYS A 49 -7.47 6.08 -5.06
C LYS A 49 -8.30 4.97 -5.69
N GLU A 50 -9.48 5.32 -6.19
CA GLU A 50 -10.37 4.35 -6.84
C GLU A 50 -9.67 3.61 -7.99
N ALA A 51 -8.91 4.32 -8.82
CA ALA A 51 -8.17 3.71 -9.92
C ALA A 51 -7.15 2.67 -9.45
N ASP A 52 -6.48 2.94 -8.33
CA ASP A 52 -5.51 2.02 -7.76
C ASP A 52 -6.19 0.75 -7.27
N THR A 53 -7.31 0.89 -6.55
CA THR A 53 -8.09 -0.25 -6.06
C THR A 53 -8.63 -1.08 -7.21
N GLU A 54 -9.14 -0.43 -8.25
CA GLU A 54 -9.64 -1.11 -9.44
C GLU A 54 -8.55 -1.99 -10.08
N MET A 55 -7.35 -1.45 -10.25
CA MET A 55 -6.23 -2.21 -10.80
C MET A 55 -5.88 -3.42 -9.94
N ILE A 56 -5.82 -3.26 -8.64
CA ILE A 56 -5.49 -4.34 -7.70
C ILE A 56 -6.57 -5.42 -7.75
N VAL A 57 -7.82 -5.04 -7.64
CA VAL A 57 -8.95 -6.00 -7.63
C VAL A 57 -9.04 -6.74 -8.97
N LYS A 58 -8.87 -6.05 -10.08
CA LYS A 58 -8.90 -6.69 -11.40
C LYS A 58 -7.73 -7.63 -11.64
N SER A 59 -6.60 -7.41 -10.98
CA SER A 59 -5.47 -8.34 -11.08
C SER A 59 -5.77 -9.68 -10.41
N VAL A 60 -6.61 -9.68 -9.39
CA VAL A 60 -7.03 -10.89 -8.66
C VAL A 60 -8.30 -11.49 -9.26
N PHE A 61 -9.25 -10.66 -9.66
CA PHE A 61 -10.55 -11.05 -10.21
C PHE A 61 -10.77 -10.43 -11.61
N PRO A 62 -10.10 -10.94 -12.67
CA PRO A 62 -10.16 -10.32 -14.00
C PRO A 62 -11.55 -10.22 -14.59
N ASP A 63 -12.42 -11.20 -14.27
CA ASP A 63 -13.77 -11.30 -14.84
C ASP A 63 -14.85 -10.62 -13.97
N SER A 64 -14.46 -9.95 -12.91
CA SER A 64 -15.42 -9.33 -12.00
C SER A 64 -15.85 -7.95 -12.52
N ASN A 65 -17.14 -7.65 -12.33
CA ASN A 65 -17.72 -6.37 -12.72
C ASN A 65 -18.14 -5.58 -11.48
N GLY A 66 -17.44 -4.46 -11.23
CA GLY A 66 -17.88 -3.49 -10.23
C GLY A 66 -17.67 -3.84 -8.77
N ILE A 67 -17.19 -5.04 -8.43
CA ILE A 67 -16.92 -5.40 -7.03
C ILE A 67 -15.77 -4.59 -6.44
N TRP A 68 -14.89 -4.04 -7.27
CA TRP A 68 -13.79 -3.20 -6.82
C TRP A 68 -14.30 -1.96 -6.04
N LYS A 69 -15.48 -1.47 -6.37
CA LYS A 69 -16.08 -0.33 -5.68
C LYS A 69 -16.36 -0.65 -4.22
N THR A 70 -16.89 -1.84 -3.95
CA THR A 70 -17.14 -2.30 -2.59
C THR A 70 -15.84 -2.54 -1.85
N PHE A 71 -14.86 -3.16 -2.48
CA PHE A 71 -13.52 -3.32 -1.91
C PHE A 71 -12.89 -1.96 -1.57
N HIS A 72 -13.03 -1.00 -2.46
CA HIS A 72 -12.49 0.34 -2.21
C HIS A 72 -13.16 1.01 -1.00
N SER A 73 -14.48 0.99 -0.97
CA SER A 73 -15.26 1.56 0.13
C SER A 73 -14.89 0.94 1.47
N GLU A 74 -14.79 -0.39 1.52
CA GLU A 74 -14.51 -1.13 2.76
C GLU A 74 -13.03 -1.08 3.16
N SER A 75 -12.13 -0.78 2.21
CA SER A 75 -10.70 -0.66 2.48
C SER A 75 -10.33 0.63 3.21
N LEU A 76 -11.20 1.64 3.17
CA LEU A 76 -10.97 2.97 3.75
C LEU A 76 -9.68 3.64 3.23
N GLY A 77 -9.28 3.32 2.01
CA GLY A 77 -8.05 3.84 1.41
C GLY A 77 -6.76 3.22 1.92
N ASN A 78 -6.85 2.14 2.72
CA ASN A 78 -5.71 1.50 3.35
C ASN A 78 -5.33 0.23 2.58
N THR A 79 -4.10 0.20 2.04
CA THR A 79 -3.62 -0.93 1.24
C THR A 79 -3.57 -2.24 2.02
N ARG A 80 -3.14 -2.19 3.27
CA ARG A 80 -3.07 -3.40 4.12
C ARG A 80 -4.46 -3.97 4.36
N ARG A 81 -5.42 -3.11 4.67
CA ARG A 81 -6.81 -3.51 4.85
C ARG A 81 -7.39 -4.10 3.57
N LEU A 82 -7.13 -3.48 2.42
CA LEU A 82 -7.57 -3.99 1.12
C LEU A 82 -7.02 -5.40 0.85
N THR A 83 -5.72 -5.60 1.07
CA THR A 83 -5.08 -6.90 0.85
C THR A 83 -5.68 -7.97 1.76
N LYS A 84 -5.89 -7.66 3.03
CA LYS A 84 -6.55 -8.58 3.97
C LYS A 84 -7.97 -8.89 3.55
N LEU A 85 -8.71 -7.87 3.13
CA LEU A 85 -10.11 -8.01 2.73
C LEU A 85 -10.22 -8.92 1.50
N ILE A 86 -9.37 -8.75 0.51
CA ILE A 86 -9.34 -9.61 -0.68
C ILE A 86 -9.04 -11.06 -0.27
N ALA A 87 -7.99 -11.29 0.50
CA ALA A 87 -7.60 -12.62 0.93
C ALA A 87 -8.69 -13.31 1.74
N ARG A 88 -9.32 -12.60 2.68
CA ARG A 88 -10.39 -13.14 3.50
C ARG A 88 -11.66 -13.40 2.70
N SER A 89 -11.98 -12.53 1.75
CA SER A 89 -13.14 -12.73 0.88
C SER A 89 -13.00 -13.99 0.03
N VAL A 90 -11.81 -14.24 -0.50
CA VAL A 90 -11.52 -15.48 -1.23
C VAL A 90 -11.70 -16.70 -0.32
N MET A 91 -11.16 -16.63 0.89
CA MET A 91 -11.26 -17.73 1.86
C MET A 91 -12.72 -18.02 2.22
N VAL A 92 -13.52 -17.01 2.53
CA VAL A 92 -14.94 -17.16 2.89
C VAL A 92 -15.73 -17.71 1.71
N SER A 93 -15.44 -17.22 0.51
CA SER A 93 -16.07 -17.72 -0.72
C SER A 93 -15.81 -19.21 -0.93
N ASP A 94 -14.56 -19.63 -0.77
CA ASP A 94 -14.17 -21.04 -0.96
C ASP A 94 -14.76 -21.95 0.12
N LEU A 95 -14.72 -21.52 1.36
CA LEU A 95 -15.23 -22.32 2.48
C LEU A 95 -16.75 -22.54 2.42
N ASN A 96 -17.50 -21.56 1.96
CA ASN A 96 -18.95 -21.61 1.91
C ASN A 96 -19.51 -21.98 0.54
N GLY A 97 -18.66 -22.09 -0.46
CA GLY A 97 -19.08 -22.41 -1.83
C GLY A 97 -19.98 -21.34 -2.44
N VAL A 98 -19.82 -20.09 -2.05
CA VAL A 98 -20.59 -18.96 -2.56
C VAL A 98 -19.71 -18.02 -3.39
N PRO A 99 -20.27 -17.38 -4.44
CA PRO A 99 -19.48 -16.43 -5.23
C PRO A 99 -19.19 -15.16 -4.43
N ILE A 100 -18.09 -14.50 -4.79
CA ILE A 100 -17.76 -13.21 -4.21
C ILE A 100 -18.72 -12.16 -4.77
N ASN A 101 -19.44 -11.49 -3.88
CA ASN A 101 -20.38 -10.42 -4.22
C ASN A 101 -20.28 -9.30 -3.19
N HIS A 102 -21.06 -8.24 -3.38
CA HIS A 102 -21.04 -7.08 -2.50
C HIS A 102 -21.32 -7.42 -1.04
N ASP A 103 -22.31 -8.30 -0.80
CA ASP A 103 -22.71 -8.67 0.55
C ASP A 103 -21.63 -9.47 1.26
N LEU A 104 -21.00 -10.43 0.57
CA LEU A 104 -19.90 -11.21 1.12
C LEU A 104 -18.72 -10.32 1.50
N ILE A 105 -18.39 -9.35 0.65
CA ILE A 105 -17.28 -8.41 0.92
C ILE A 105 -17.59 -7.57 2.16
N LYS A 106 -18.81 -7.06 2.28
CA LYS A 106 -19.22 -6.26 3.44
C LYS A 106 -19.20 -7.07 4.73
N GLU A 107 -19.73 -8.28 4.70
CA GLU A 107 -19.70 -9.17 5.86
C GLU A 107 -18.28 -9.51 6.26
N THR A 108 -17.44 -9.81 5.29
CA THR A 108 -16.01 -10.10 5.55
C THR A 108 -15.31 -8.89 6.16
N ALA A 109 -15.63 -7.69 5.71
CA ALA A 109 -15.05 -6.45 6.25
C ALA A 109 -15.35 -6.28 7.74
N THR A 110 -16.51 -6.72 8.20
CA THR A 110 -16.88 -6.63 9.63
C THR A 110 -16.02 -7.55 10.51
N LEU A 111 -15.39 -8.56 9.93
CA LEU A 111 -14.54 -9.51 10.65
C LEU A 111 -13.10 -9.02 10.76
N LEU A 112 -12.73 -7.99 10.04
CA LEU A 112 -11.38 -7.43 10.09
C LEU A 112 -11.21 -6.55 11.32
N ILE A 113 -10.09 -6.74 12.01
CA ILE A 113 -9.74 -5.89 13.15
C ILE A 113 -9.23 -4.54 12.66
N ILE A 114 -8.56 -4.53 11.53
CA ILE A 114 -8.04 -3.31 10.91
C ILE A 114 -8.28 -3.40 9.41
#